data_4e5ec9a1e5a2eafdb115fc1ac366b0b5
#
_entry.id   4e5ec9a1e5a2eafdb115fc1ac366b0b5
#
_cell.length_a   1.000
_cell.length_b   1.000
_cell.length_c   1.000
_cell.angle_alpha   90.00
_cell.angle_beta   90.00
_cell.angle_gamma   90.00
#
_symmetry.space_group_name_H-M   'P 1'
#
loop_
_entity.id
_entity.type
_entity.pdbx_description
1 polymer ?
#
loop_
_entity_poly.entity_id
_entity_poly.type
_entity_poly.pdbx_seq_one_letter_code
_entity_poly.pdbx_strand_id
1 'polypeptide(L)'
;MITVVVTFSIPSEVSASVLEEKFLETAPMYLETPGLVRKNYLYDRATLEAGGCYTFQDKKSAELWFNEERIAWITERYSAPDIRHFETPVIVDQDTGLIDNPGY
;
A
#
# COMPACT_ATOMS: atom_id res chain seq x y z
N MET A 1 13.19 -1.38 8.15
CA MET A 1 11.80 -1.27 7.63
C MET A 1 11.78 -1.19 6.12
N ILE A 2 10.68 -1.54 5.53
CA ILE A 2 10.49 -1.51 4.07
C ILE A 2 9.23 -0.72 3.76
N THR A 3 9.31 0.18 2.79
CA THR A 3 8.16 0.89 2.24
C THR A 3 7.86 0.32 0.85
N VAL A 4 6.61 -0.08 0.63
CA VAL A 4 6.17 -0.60 -0.67
C VAL A 4 5.15 0.37 -1.24
N VAL A 5 5.40 0.85 -2.45
CA VAL A 5 4.47 1.71 -3.18
C VAL A 5 3.86 0.91 -4.32
N VAL A 6 2.55 0.81 -4.29
CA VAL A 6 1.76 0.09 -5.30
C VAL A 6 0.91 1.10 -6.04
N THR A 7 0.97 1.10 -7.37
CA THR A 7 0.10 1.94 -8.19
C THR A 7 -0.50 1.12 -9.32
N PHE A 8 -1.72 1.46 -9.70
CA PHE A 8 -2.44 0.85 -10.81
C PHE A 8 -3.43 1.84 -11.43
N SER A 9 -3.80 1.60 -12.68
CA SER A 9 -4.76 2.43 -13.40
C SER A 9 -6.19 2.11 -12.96
N ILE A 10 -7.02 3.15 -12.92
CA ILE A 10 -8.46 3.05 -12.63
C ILE A 10 -9.24 3.53 -13.84
N PRO A 11 -10.30 2.79 -14.28
CA PRO A 11 -11.17 3.27 -15.35
C PRO A 11 -11.85 4.60 -14.99
N SER A 12 -12.05 5.46 -15.98
CA SER A 12 -12.67 6.77 -15.78
C SER A 12 -14.11 6.70 -15.28
N GLU A 13 -14.78 5.56 -15.48
CA GLU A 13 -16.15 5.32 -15.02
C GLU A 13 -16.25 5.10 -13.51
N VAL A 14 -15.14 4.75 -12.86
CA VAL A 14 -15.10 4.52 -11.41
C VAL A 14 -15.00 5.86 -10.71
N SER A 15 -16.06 6.24 -9.99
CA SER A 15 -16.06 7.49 -9.22
C SER A 15 -15.16 7.39 -7.98
N ALA A 16 -14.78 8.55 -7.45
CA ALA A 16 -13.99 8.61 -6.22
C ALA A 16 -14.71 7.95 -5.04
N SER A 17 -16.03 8.11 -4.95
CA SER A 17 -16.81 7.50 -3.85
C SER A 17 -16.87 5.98 -3.97
N VAL A 18 -17.00 5.45 -5.18
CA VAL A 18 -16.97 3.99 -5.41
C VAL A 18 -15.59 3.42 -5.06
N LEU A 19 -14.53 4.11 -5.44
CA LEU A 19 -13.17 3.68 -5.12
C LEU A 19 -12.94 3.68 -3.60
N GLU A 20 -13.40 4.72 -2.90
CA GLU A 20 -13.33 4.81 -1.43
C GLU A 20 -14.06 3.62 -0.78
N GLU A 21 -15.24 3.26 -1.25
CA GLU A 21 -15.98 2.09 -0.77
C GLU A 21 -15.17 0.80 -0.96
N LYS A 22 -14.53 0.63 -2.11
CA LYS A 22 -13.67 -0.52 -2.39
C LYS A 22 -12.49 -0.59 -1.41
N PHE A 23 -11.89 0.54 -1.11
CA PHE A 23 -10.80 0.63 -0.13
C PHE A 23 -11.27 0.24 1.26
N LEU A 24 -12.43 0.76 1.68
CA LEU A 24 -13.00 0.45 2.99
C LEU A 24 -13.37 -1.02 3.14
N GLU A 25 -13.75 -1.70 2.07
CA GLU A 25 -14.03 -3.14 2.09
C GLU A 25 -12.81 -3.96 2.47
N THR A 26 -11.62 -3.55 2.02
CA THR A 26 -10.38 -4.28 2.27
C THR A 26 -9.62 -3.79 3.49
N ALA A 27 -9.90 -2.58 3.97
CA ALA A 27 -9.15 -1.96 5.08
C ALA A 27 -9.04 -2.85 6.34
N PRO A 28 -10.10 -3.53 6.80
CA PRO A 28 -9.99 -4.39 7.98
C PRO A 28 -8.95 -5.50 7.86
N MET A 29 -8.74 -6.05 6.67
CA MET A 29 -7.73 -7.08 6.41
C MET A 29 -6.33 -6.59 6.77
N TYR A 30 -6.05 -5.31 6.54
CA TYR A 30 -4.72 -4.73 6.78
C TYR A 30 -4.41 -4.49 8.25
N LEU A 31 -5.41 -4.46 9.12
CA LEU A 31 -5.19 -4.42 10.57
C LEU A 31 -4.56 -5.72 11.08
N GLU A 32 -4.74 -6.82 10.35
CA GLU A 32 -4.26 -8.14 10.73
C GLU A 32 -3.12 -8.65 9.85
N THR A 33 -2.61 -7.82 8.95
CA THR A 33 -1.52 -8.22 8.05
C THR A 33 -0.21 -8.34 8.81
N PRO A 34 0.42 -9.54 8.83
CA PRO A 34 1.66 -9.75 9.57
C PRO A 34 2.78 -8.80 9.12
N GLY A 35 3.42 -8.15 10.08
CA GLY A 35 4.54 -7.25 9.83
C GLY A 35 4.19 -5.89 9.26
N LEU A 36 2.93 -5.64 8.95
CA LEU A 36 2.50 -4.33 8.47
C LEU A 36 2.38 -3.35 9.63
N VAL A 37 3.04 -2.20 9.51
CA VAL A 37 2.97 -1.11 10.49
C VAL A 37 1.86 -0.14 10.13
N ARG A 38 1.78 0.20 8.85
CA ARG A 38 0.84 1.22 8.36
C ARG A 38 0.58 1.02 6.88
N LYS A 39 -0.64 1.30 6.46
CA LYS A 39 -0.99 1.41 5.04
C LYS A 39 -1.78 2.67 4.79
N ASN A 40 -1.40 3.40 3.76
CA ASN A 40 -2.17 4.51 3.22
C ASN A 40 -2.69 4.11 1.85
N TYR A 41 -3.99 4.29 1.61
CA TYR A 41 -4.54 4.16 0.26
C TYR A 41 -4.28 5.45 -0.51
N LEU A 42 -4.03 5.32 -1.81
CA LEU A 42 -3.65 6.44 -2.67
C LEU A 42 -4.62 6.58 -3.83
N TYR A 43 -4.92 7.83 -4.21
CA TYR A 43 -5.70 8.11 -5.40
C TYR A 43 -5.30 9.46 -6.00
N ASP A 44 -5.04 9.47 -7.30
CA ASP A 44 -4.80 10.69 -8.08
C ASP A 44 -5.90 10.79 -9.15
N ARG A 45 -6.82 11.73 -8.97
CA ARG A 45 -7.94 11.94 -9.88
C ARG A 45 -7.51 12.45 -11.25
N ALA A 46 -6.40 13.19 -11.30
CA ALA A 46 -5.92 13.78 -12.56
C ALA A 46 -5.35 12.72 -13.50
N THR A 47 -4.65 11.73 -12.94
CA THR A 47 -4.01 10.66 -13.72
C THR A 47 -4.82 9.38 -13.76
N LEU A 48 -5.88 9.26 -12.95
CA LEU A 48 -6.65 8.04 -12.75
C LEU A 48 -5.77 6.88 -12.28
N GLU A 49 -4.85 7.19 -11.38
CA GLU A 49 -4.00 6.23 -10.70
C GLU A 49 -4.45 6.06 -9.26
N ALA A 50 -4.43 4.83 -8.78
CA ALA A 50 -4.72 4.52 -7.39
C ALA A 50 -3.71 3.50 -6.87
N GLY A 51 -3.78 3.19 -5.59
CA GLY A 51 -2.89 2.20 -5.02
C GLY A 51 -2.76 2.29 -3.51
N GLY A 52 -1.58 2.00 -3.02
CA GLY A 52 -1.28 2.05 -1.60
C GLY A 52 0.19 2.29 -1.32
N CYS A 53 0.44 2.89 -0.17
CA CYS A 53 1.78 3.01 0.40
C CYS A 53 1.80 2.20 1.70
N TYR A 54 2.67 1.22 1.76
CA TYR A 54 2.74 0.25 2.86
C TYR A 54 4.06 0.39 3.57
N THR A 55 4.03 0.39 4.90
CA THR A 55 5.25 0.30 5.71
C THR A 55 5.26 -1.04 6.43
N PHE A 56 6.25 -1.87 6.15
CA PHE A 56 6.46 -3.18 6.78
C PHE A 56 7.66 -3.14 7.71
N GLN A 57 7.62 -3.94 8.78
CA GLN A 57 8.70 -4.06 9.74
C GLN A 57 9.98 -4.59 9.11
N ASP A 58 9.87 -5.49 8.13
CA ASP A 58 11.01 -6.12 7.48
C ASP A 58 10.70 -6.53 6.04
N LYS A 59 11.76 -6.85 5.32
CA LYS A 59 11.70 -7.26 3.92
C LYS A 59 10.92 -8.55 3.72
N LYS A 60 11.09 -9.50 4.62
CA LYS A 60 10.43 -10.80 4.52
C LYS A 60 8.91 -10.66 4.60
N SER A 61 8.40 -9.84 5.51
CA SER A 61 6.96 -9.58 5.63
C SER A 61 6.40 -8.95 4.37
N ALA A 62 7.10 -7.98 3.80
CA ALA A 62 6.70 -7.33 2.55
C ALA A 62 6.66 -8.32 1.38
N GLU A 63 7.67 -9.15 1.24
CA GLU A 63 7.75 -10.15 0.18
C GLU A 63 6.69 -11.23 0.30
N LEU A 64 6.40 -11.67 1.52
CA LEU A 64 5.35 -12.67 1.76
C LEU A 64 3.95 -12.10 1.47
N TRP A 65 3.72 -10.84 1.74
CA TRP A 65 2.44 -10.21 1.43
C TRP A 65 2.25 -10.05 -0.08
N PHE A 66 3.26 -9.51 -0.80
CA PHE A 66 3.19 -9.29 -2.24
C PHE A 66 3.66 -10.51 -3.03
N ASN A 67 3.07 -11.66 -2.74
CA ASN A 67 3.27 -12.89 -3.48
C ASN A 67 2.45 -12.89 -4.80
N GLU A 68 2.63 -13.91 -5.62
CA GLU A 68 1.95 -14.03 -6.90
C GLU A 68 0.43 -14.00 -6.78
N GLU A 69 -0.13 -14.66 -5.76
CA GLU A 69 -1.58 -14.68 -5.52
C GLU A 69 -2.12 -13.30 -5.21
N ARG A 70 -1.39 -12.53 -4.40
CA ARG A 70 -1.78 -11.16 -4.04
C ARG A 70 -1.72 -10.24 -5.25
N ILE A 71 -0.70 -10.35 -6.06
CA ILE A 71 -0.55 -9.57 -7.28
C ILE A 71 -1.68 -9.89 -8.27
N ALA A 72 -2.02 -11.16 -8.42
CA ALA A 72 -3.15 -11.58 -9.25
C ALA A 72 -4.49 -11.02 -8.72
N TRP A 73 -4.68 -11.04 -7.41
CA TRP A 73 -5.86 -10.48 -6.77
C TRP A 73 -6.01 -8.97 -7.01
N ILE A 74 -4.91 -8.22 -6.90
CA ILE A 74 -4.90 -6.79 -7.19
C ILE A 74 -5.22 -6.55 -8.67
N THR A 75 -4.62 -7.33 -9.55
CA THR A 75 -4.81 -7.23 -11.00
C THR A 75 -6.28 -7.46 -11.38
N GLU A 76 -6.89 -8.47 -10.80
CA GLU A 76 -8.29 -8.81 -11.07
C GLU A 76 -9.24 -7.75 -10.49
N ARG A 77 -8.95 -7.26 -9.28
CA ARG A 77 -9.79 -6.28 -8.61
C ARG A 77 -9.72 -4.88 -9.24
N TYR A 78 -8.56 -4.52 -9.78
CA TYR A 78 -8.30 -3.19 -10.35
C TYR A 78 -7.66 -3.27 -11.75
N SER A 79 -6.35 -3.40 -11.79
CA SER A 79 -5.54 -3.57 -12.99
C SER A 79 -4.13 -4.03 -12.58
N ALA A 80 -3.28 -4.33 -13.56
CA ALA A 80 -1.91 -4.76 -13.28
C ALA A 80 -1.13 -3.69 -12.50
N PRO A 81 -0.63 -4.01 -11.30
CA PRO A 81 0.05 -3.04 -10.46
C PRO A 81 1.51 -2.86 -10.85
N ASP A 82 2.01 -1.65 -10.62
CA ASP A 82 3.43 -1.38 -10.48
C ASP A 82 3.75 -1.44 -8.98
N ILE A 83 4.70 -2.27 -8.60
CA ILE A 83 5.05 -2.50 -7.19
C ILE A 83 6.53 -2.19 -7.00
N ARG A 84 6.83 -1.24 -6.12
CA ARG A 84 8.20 -0.82 -5.83
C ARG A 84 8.50 -0.96 -4.34
N HIS A 85 9.61 -1.62 -4.03
CA HIS A 85 10.08 -1.83 -2.67
C HIS A 85 11.26 -0.90 -2.38
N PHE A 86 11.24 -0.25 -1.22
CA PHE A 86 12.29 0.65 -0.77
C PHE A 86 12.73 0.30 0.64
N GLU A 87 14.02 0.30 0.88
CA GLU A 87 14.54 0.32 2.24
C GLU A 87 14.19 1.65 2.89
N THR A 88 13.77 1.62 4.16
CA THR A 88 13.30 2.80 4.89
C THR A 88 14.10 2.95 6.18
N PRO A 89 15.31 3.53 6.08
CA PRO A 89 16.21 3.59 7.25
C PRO A 89 15.83 4.65 8.28
N VAL A 90 15.04 5.65 7.90
CA VAL A 90 14.63 6.74 8.81
C VAL A 90 13.18 7.09 8.59
N ILE A 91 12.42 7.19 9.67
CA ILE A 91 11.01 7.62 9.65
C ILE A 91 10.86 8.83 10.57
N VAL A 92 10.28 9.90 10.05
CA VAL A 92 9.90 11.07 10.84
C VAL A 92 8.38 11.03 11.01
N ASP A 93 7.93 10.97 12.24
CA ASP A 93 6.50 10.90 12.57
C ASP A 93 6.10 12.07 13.48
N GLN A 94 5.40 13.04 12.92
CA GLN A 94 4.95 14.21 13.69
C GLN A 94 3.83 13.88 14.66
N ASP A 95 3.02 12.85 14.40
CA ASP A 95 1.96 12.45 15.31
C ASP A 95 2.51 11.97 16.65
N THR A 96 3.61 11.23 16.61
CA THR A 96 4.31 10.78 17.83
C THR A 96 5.38 11.76 18.28
N GLY A 97 5.82 12.67 17.39
CA GLY A 97 6.93 13.58 17.64
C GLY A 97 8.28 12.90 17.66
N LEU A 98 8.39 11.70 17.07
CA LEU A 98 9.59 10.88 17.13
C LEU A 98 10.26 10.75 15.77
N ILE A 99 11.59 10.61 15.82
CA ILE A 99 12.38 10.16 14.67
C ILE A 99 12.80 8.73 14.98
N ASP A 100 12.40 7.80 14.12
CA ASP A 100 12.74 6.40 14.24
C ASP A 100 13.83 6.07 13.22
N ASN A 101 14.87 5.39 13.67
CA ASN A 101 15.99 4.98 12.81
C ASN A 101 16.17 3.45 12.89
N PRO A 102 15.26 2.69 12.25
CA PRO A 102 15.35 1.22 12.26
C PRO A 102 16.57 0.69 11.50
N GLY A 103 17.19 1.53 10.65
CA GLY A 103 18.27 1.09 9.78
C GLY A 103 17.76 0.24 8.61
N TYR A 104 18.70 -0.31 7.90
CA TYR A 104 18.40 -1.12 6.70
C TYR A 104 17.99 -2.60 7.04
#